data_dbc1c9c350dc711c5bb293b507c2d687
#
_entry.id   dbc1c9c350dc711c5bb293b507c2d687
#
_cell.length_a   1.000
_cell.length_b   1.000
_cell.length_c   1.000
_cell.angle_alpha   90.00
_cell.angle_beta   90.00
_cell.angle_gamma   90.00
#
_symmetry.space_group_name_H-M   'P 1'
#
loop_
_entity.id
_entity.type
_entity.pdbx_description
1 polymer ?
#
loop_
_entity_poly.entity_id
_entity_poly.type
_entity_poly.pdbx_seq_one_letter_code
_entity_poly.pdbx_strand_id
1 'polypeptide(L)'
;KPVWKTDAGSLNRSYSTPVFAKNAKGEDEMVISVTYETWGMNPMTGKLKWYAETEVDTNAVPTVVINEGVAYVIGGRSPGGRAAIRLGGSDDVTGTHRLWSKTGGSYVSSPVYHKGHLYWVNDRGIAFCVDAKTGVEVTRKRIGGQFYSSMLLLGGNRLVAVSRFGGAQ
;
A
#
# COMPACT_ATOMS: atom_id res chain seq x y z
N LYS A 1 4.94 27.35 9.18
CA LYS A 1 4.68 27.00 10.58
C LYS A 1 3.96 25.65 10.60
N PRO A 2 4.43 24.64 11.37
CA PRO A 2 3.71 23.36 11.46
C PRO A 2 2.30 23.59 12.05
N VAL A 3 1.31 22.87 11.51
CA VAL A 3 -0.09 22.94 11.99
C VAL A 3 -0.26 22.00 13.18
N TRP A 4 0.32 20.81 13.10
CA TRP A 4 0.35 19.83 14.19
C TRP A 4 1.62 18.98 14.12
N LYS A 5 1.92 18.30 15.21
CA LYS A 5 2.96 17.28 15.32
C LYS A 5 2.39 16.11 16.13
N THR A 6 2.60 14.90 15.67
CA THR A 6 2.25 13.69 16.40
C THR A 6 3.52 12.91 16.68
N ASP A 7 3.75 12.56 17.93
CA ASP A 7 4.82 11.65 18.31
C ASP A 7 4.29 10.22 18.24
N ALA A 8 4.94 9.40 17.45
CA ALA A 8 4.55 8.01 17.22
C ALA A 8 5.80 7.13 17.27
N GLY A 9 6.09 6.54 18.44
CA GLY A 9 7.26 5.70 18.66
C GLY A 9 7.29 4.43 17.81
N SER A 10 6.13 3.99 17.31
CA SER A 10 5.98 2.83 16.43
C SER A 10 6.24 3.10 14.94
N LEU A 11 6.41 4.37 14.53
CA LEU A 11 6.78 4.73 13.15
C LEU A 11 8.24 4.39 12.79
N ASN A 12 8.75 3.30 13.32
CA ASN A 12 10.09 2.83 12.99
C ASN A 12 10.07 2.16 11.60
N ARG A 13 11.00 2.57 10.71
CA ARG A 13 11.16 2.04 9.34
C ARG A 13 9.93 2.23 8.44
N SER A 14 9.15 3.28 8.69
CA SER A 14 8.03 3.65 7.84
C SER A 14 8.45 4.81 6.93
N TYR A 15 8.44 4.55 5.64
CA TYR A 15 8.86 5.48 4.58
C TYR A 15 7.73 5.75 3.58
N SER A 16 6.56 5.18 3.83
CA SER A 16 5.37 5.33 2.99
C SER A 16 4.91 6.79 2.97
N THR A 17 4.50 7.25 1.80
CA THR A 17 3.87 8.56 1.67
C THR A 17 2.43 8.47 2.16
N PRO A 18 2.00 9.37 3.09
CA PRO A 18 0.59 9.42 3.49
C PRO A 18 -0.32 9.81 2.31
N VAL A 19 -1.51 9.23 2.27
CA VAL A 19 -2.52 9.49 1.24
C VAL A 19 -3.80 9.99 1.89
N PHE A 20 -4.41 11.04 1.31
CA PHE A 20 -5.70 11.54 1.77
C PHE A 20 -6.82 10.83 1.02
N ALA A 21 -7.87 10.47 1.75
CA ALA A 21 -9.06 9.84 1.20
C ALA A 21 -10.30 10.15 2.03
N LYS A 22 -11.45 9.87 1.43
CA LYS A 22 -12.73 9.90 2.15
C LYS A 22 -13.16 8.48 2.52
N ASN A 23 -13.62 8.30 3.76
CA ASN A 23 -14.26 7.06 4.18
C ASN A 23 -15.73 7.01 3.67
N ALA A 24 -16.43 5.92 3.97
CA ALA A 24 -17.82 5.71 3.54
C ALA A 24 -18.83 6.76 4.08
N LYS A 25 -18.44 7.50 5.12
CA LYS A 25 -19.24 8.61 5.69
C LYS A 25 -18.90 9.96 5.04
N GLY A 26 -17.98 10.01 4.08
CA GLY A 26 -17.51 11.24 3.46
C GLY A 26 -16.49 12.03 4.29
N GLU A 27 -16.01 11.49 5.41
CA GLU A 27 -15.02 12.12 6.27
C GLU A 27 -13.62 11.96 5.69
N ASP A 28 -12.82 13.02 5.77
CA ASP A 28 -11.42 12.97 5.34
C ASP A 28 -10.56 12.18 6.34
N GLU A 29 -9.72 11.32 5.80
CA GLU A 29 -8.73 10.53 6.52
C GLU A 29 -7.38 10.62 5.82
N MET A 30 -6.32 10.62 6.61
CA MET A 30 -4.95 10.46 6.14
C MET A 30 -4.54 9.02 6.43
N VAL A 31 -4.22 8.26 5.40
CA VAL A 31 -3.87 6.84 5.50
C VAL A 31 -2.39 6.66 5.24
N ILE A 32 -1.72 5.90 6.09
CA ILE A 32 -0.29 5.58 5.96
C ILE A 32 -0.04 4.11 6.28
N SER A 33 0.82 3.47 5.49
CA SER A 33 1.34 2.14 5.83
C SER A 33 2.54 2.29 6.77
N VAL A 34 2.48 1.58 7.87
CA VAL A 34 3.58 1.47 8.82
C VAL A 34 3.98 0.01 8.97
N THR A 35 5.09 -0.27 9.66
CA THR A 35 5.53 -1.65 9.86
C THR A 35 4.49 -2.41 10.70
N TYR A 36 4.01 -3.53 10.18
CA TYR A 36 2.96 -4.41 10.72
C TYR A 36 1.55 -3.84 10.78
N GLU A 37 1.35 -2.55 10.43
CA GLU A 37 0.03 -1.93 10.53
C GLU A 37 -0.24 -0.98 9.36
N THR A 38 -1.49 -0.61 9.21
CA THR A 38 -1.94 0.54 8.42
C THR A 38 -2.75 1.44 9.34
N TRP A 39 -2.46 2.73 9.30
CA TRP A 39 -3.10 3.72 10.16
C TRP A 39 -3.99 4.65 9.36
N GLY A 40 -5.18 4.93 9.91
CA GLY A 40 -6.05 6.03 9.51
C GLY A 40 -5.99 7.12 10.56
N MET A 41 -5.66 8.33 10.13
CA MET A 41 -5.43 9.47 11.00
C MET A 41 -6.36 10.63 10.63
N ASN A 42 -6.67 11.47 11.61
CA ASN A 42 -7.34 12.72 11.36
C ASN A 42 -6.37 13.73 10.72
N PRO A 43 -6.61 14.19 9.47
CA PRO A 43 -5.64 15.02 8.76
C PRO A 43 -5.49 16.44 9.37
N MET A 44 -6.49 16.92 10.12
CA MET A 44 -6.46 18.24 10.73
C MET A 44 -5.73 18.28 12.07
N THR A 45 -5.66 17.15 12.77
CA THR A 45 -5.09 17.08 14.12
C THR A 45 -3.89 16.14 14.25
N GLY A 46 -3.64 15.29 13.25
CA GLY A 46 -2.62 14.25 13.29
C GLY A 46 -2.90 13.11 14.29
N LYS A 47 -4.10 13.05 14.86
CA LYS A 47 -4.46 11.99 15.80
C LYS A 47 -4.82 10.70 15.08
N LEU A 48 -4.34 9.57 15.59
CA LEU A 48 -4.74 8.23 15.15
C LEU A 48 -6.25 8.06 15.39
N LYS A 49 -6.97 7.61 14.36
CA LYS A 49 -8.40 7.25 14.42
C LYS A 49 -8.57 5.75 14.54
N TRP A 50 -7.87 5.02 13.69
CA TRP A 50 -7.92 3.55 13.61
C TRP A 50 -6.60 2.98 13.11
N TYR A 51 -6.37 1.71 13.43
CA TYR A 51 -5.31 0.90 12.83
C TYR A 51 -5.81 -0.49 12.48
N ALA A 52 -5.14 -1.12 11.52
CA ALA A 52 -5.34 -2.52 11.18
C ALA A 52 -4.00 -3.22 11.04
N GLU A 53 -3.86 -4.41 11.62
CA GLU A 53 -2.67 -5.25 11.48
C GLU A 53 -2.53 -5.80 10.06
N THR A 54 -1.30 -5.86 9.56
CA THR A 54 -0.95 -6.34 8.22
C THR A 54 0.30 -7.21 8.25
N GLU A 55 0.52 -7.96 7.16
CA GLU A 55 1.76 -8.73 6.94
C GLU A 55 2.91 -7.86 6.37
N VAL A 56 2.78 -6.53 6.37
CA VAL A 56 3.85 -5.62 5.96
C VAL A 56 4.92 -5.58 7.05
N ASP A 57 5.92 -6.42 6.89
CA ASP A 57 7.03 -6.54 7.86
C ASP A 57 8.15 -5.53 7.58
N THR A 58 9.08 -5.43 8.48
CA THR A 58 10.39 -4.76 8.43
C THR A 58 10.43 -3.32 7.91
N ASN A 59 9.93 -3.03 6.69
CA ASN A 59 9.96 -1.69 6.09
C ASN A 59 8.66 -1.44 5.30
N ALA A 60 7.92 -0.44 5.71
CA ALA A 60 6.76 0.07 4.98
C ALA A 60 7.21 1.22 4.06
N VAL A 61 7.60 0.91 2.83
CA VAL A 61 8.10 1.89 1.84
C VAL A 61 7.05 2.26 0.79
N PRO A 62 6.33 1.27 0.18
CA PRO A 62 5.35 1.58 -0.85
C PRO A 62 4.22 2.48 -0.35
N THR A 63 3.80 3.39 -1.19
CA THR A 63 2.64 4.25 -0.94
C THR A 63 1.35 3.44 -1.00
N VAL A 64 0.43 3.74 -0.12
CA VAL A 64 -0.92 3.17 -0.11
C VAL A 64 -1.67 3.58 -1.37
N VAL A 65 -2.37 2.66 -1.99
CA VAL A 65 -3.30 2.97 -3.10
C VAL A 65 -4.73 2.87 -2.58
N ILE A 66 -5.55 3.86 -2.89
CA ILE A 66 -6.94 3.90 -2.44
C ILE A 66 -7.88 3.87 -3.64
N ASN A 67 -8.87 2.98 -3.58
CA ASN A 67 -9.96 2.94 -4.54
C ASN A 67 -11.27 2.63 -3.81
N GLU A 68 -12.30 3.44 -4.06
CA GLU A 68 -13.67 3.25 -3.52
C GLU A 68 -13.72 2.97 -2.00
N GLY A 69 -12.96 3.75 -1.22
CA GLY A 69 -12.94 3.62 0.23
C GLY A 69 -12.21 2.39 0.76
N VAL A 70 -11.39 1.74 -0.07
CA VAL A 70 -10.51 0.63 0.31
C VAL A 70 -9.05 1.05 0.11
N ALA A 71 -8.26 0.91 1.16
CA ALA A 71 -6.81 1.08 1.14
C ALA A 71 -6.14 -0.25 0.81
N TYR A 72 -5.32 -0.26 -0.23
CA TYR A 72 -4.49 -1.38 -0.63
C TYR A 72 -3.04 -1.07 -0.24
N VAL A 73 -2.48 -1.90 0.60
CA VAL A 73 -1.11 -1.79 1.07
C VAL A 73 -0.29 -2.98 0.63
N ILE A 74 0.92 -2.73 0.22
CA ILE A 74 1.95 -3.75 0.03
C ILE A 74 3.24 -3.26 0.68
N GLY A 75 4.11 -4.15 1.09
CA GLY A 75 5.38 -3.73 1.68
C GLY A 75 6.17 -4.89 2.27
N GLY A 76 7.25 -4.52 2.93
CA GLY A 76 8.15 -5.46 3.58
C GLY A 76 9.20 -6.07 2.66
N ARG A 77 10.23 -6.66 3.27
CA ARG A 77 11.24 -7.41 2.52
C ARG A 77 10.74 -8.83 2.26
N SER A 78 11.14 -9.39 1.14
CA SER A 78 10.69 -10.71 0.68
C SER A 78 10.57 -11.77 1.79
N PRO A 79 9.38 -12.40 1.95
CA PRO A 79 8.23 -12.31 1.03
C PRO A 79 7.40 -11.03 1.17
N GLY A 80 7.52 -10.27 2.29
CA GLY A 80 6.70 -9.11 2.57
C GLY A 80 5.21 -9.43 2.68
N GLY A 81 4.38 -8.38 2.77
CA GLY A 81 2.95 -8.53 2.93
C GLY A 81 2.13 -7.64 2.00
N ARG A 82 0.86 -7.96 1.89
CA ARG A 82 -0.15 -7.15 1.23
C ARG A 82 -1.51 -7.30 1.91
N ALA A 83 -2.29 -6.24 1.95
CA ALA A 83 -3.61 -6.25 2.55
C ALA A 83 -4.57 -5.27 1.87
N ALA A 84 -5.86 -5.48 2.05
CA ALA A 84 -6.91 -4.52 1.74
C ALA A 84 -7.70 -4.20 3.00
N ILE A 85 -7.91 -2.92 3.25
CA ILE A 85 -8.54 -2.41 4.47
C ILE A 85 -9.59 -1.38 4.08
N ARG A 86 -10.82 -1.57 4.52
CA ARG A 86 -11.88 -0.57 4.36
C ARG A 86 -11.58 0.64 5.24
N LEU A 87 -11.68 1.83 4.70
CA LEU A 87 -11.48 3.07 5.44
C LEU A 87 -12.58 3.29 6.48
N GLY A 88 -12.25 4.00 7.55
CA GLY A 88 -13.15 4.34 8.64
C GLY A 88 -13.02 3.44 9.85
N GLY A 89 -13.91 3.64 10.83
CA GLY A 89 -13.87 2.96 12.12
C GLY A 89 -13.07 3.74 13.17
N SER A 90 -12.82 3.11 14.30
CA SER A 90 -12.03 3.64 15.42
C SER A 90 -11.26 2.52 16.11
N ASP A 91 -10.12 2.86 16.66
CA ASP A 91 -9.24 1.95 17.39
C ASP A 91 -8.77 0.76 16.53
N ASP A 92 -8.74 -0.45 17.04
CA ASP A 92 -8.38 -1.65 16.30
C ASP A 92 -9.52 -2.10 15.37
N VAL A 93 -9.31 -1.94 14.07
CA VAL A 93 -10.28 -2.37 13.04
C VAL A 93 -9.84 -3.65 12.32
N THR A 94 -8.83 -4.35 12.79
CA THR A 94 -8.28 -5.55 12.14
C THR A 94 -9.35 -6.59 11.86
N GLY A 95 -10.17 -6.91 12.83
CA GLY A 95 -11.23 -7.92 12.71
C GLY A 95 -12.47 -7.48 11.92
N THR A 96 -12.65 -6.17 11.69
CA THR A 96 -13.89 -5.62 11.11
C THR A 96 -13.71 -4.98 9.75
N HIS A 97 -12.54 -4.39 9.46
CA HIS A 97 -12.30 -3.63 8.23
C HIS A 97 -11.21 -4.22 7.35
N ARG A 98 -10.35 -5.10 7.86
CA ARG A 98 -9.38 -5.82 7.02
C ARG A 98 -10.11 -6.86 6.18
N LEU A 99 -10.26 -6.59 4.89
CA LEU A 99 -10.95 -7.44 3.93
C LEU A 99 -10.16 -8.71 3.65
N TRP A 100 -8.85 -8.57 3.51
CA TRP A 100 -7.89 -9.67 3.37
C TRP A 100 -6.47 -9.20 3.74
N SER A 101 -5.63 -10.17 4.15
CA SER A 101 -4.18 -10.00 4.33
C SER A 101 -3.48 -11.25 3.84
N LYS A 102 -2.35 -11.08 3.13
CA LYS A 102 -1.60 -12.17 2.50
C LYS A 102 -0.11 -11.84 2.44
N THR A 103 0.71 -12.85 2.39
CA THR A 103 2.14 -12.72 2.11
C THR A 103 2.40 -12.36 0.64
N GLY A 104 3.58 -11.81 0.35
CA GLY A 104 4.01 -11.43 -0.99
C GLY A 104 3.67 -9.98 -1.30
N GLY A 105 4.65 -9.13 -1.15
CA GLY A 105 4.57 -7.69 -1.39
C GLY A 105 5.69 -7.18 -2.28
N SER A 106 6.00 -5.92 -2.14
CA SER A 106 7.14 -5.24 -2.78
C SER A 106 7.93 -4.49 -1.73
N TYR A 107 9.25 -4.54 -1.83
CA TYR A 107 10.11 -3.81 -0.90
C TYR A 107 9.98 -2.29 -1.05
N VAL A 108 9.98 -1.78 -2.29
CA VAL A 108 10.00 -0.32 -2.54
C VAL A 108 8.87 0.13 -3.46
N SER A 109 8.62 -0.60 -4.55
CA SER A 109 7.69 -0.17 -5.60
C SER A 109 6.24 -0.19 -5.12
N SER A 110 5.54 0.94 -5.27
CA SER A 110 4.11 1.05 -4.97
C SER A 110 3.26 0.32 -6.02
N PRO A 111 2.11 -0.23 -5.65
CA PRO A 111 1.21 -0.86 -6.60
C PRO A 111 0.45 0.18 -7.43
N VAL A 112 -0.07 -0.25 -8.58
CA VAL A 112 -1.07 0.46 -9.39
C VAL A 112 -2.38 -0.31 -9.31
N TYR A 113 -3.47 0.39 -8.97
CA TYR A 113 -4.82 -0.16 -9.11
C TYR A 113 -5.36 0.13 -10.51
N HIS A 114 -5.86 -0.90 -11.19
CA HIS A 114 -6.54 -0.74 -12.47
C HIS A 114 -7.58 -1.83 -12.70
N LYS A 115 -8.81 -1.45 -12.99
CA LYS A 115 -9.91 -2.37 -13.35
C LYS A 115 -10.04 -3.59 -12.42
N GLY A 116 -10.10 -3.34 -11.12
CA GLY A 116 -10.28 -4.39 -10.12
C GLY A 116 -9.03 -5.21 -9.79
N HIS A 117 -7.87 -4.80 -10.28
CA HIS A 117 -6.61 -5.49 -10.03
C HIS A 117 -5.54 -4.55 -9.49
N LEU A 118 -4.60 -5.13 -8.75
CA LEU A 118 -3.37 -4.49 -8.30
C LEU A 118 -2.20 -5.03 -9.10
N TYR A 119 -1.34 -4.13 -9.54
CA TYR A 119 -0.14 -4.46 -10.32
C TYR A 119 1.10 -3.86 -9.67
N TRP A 120 2.17 -4.62 -9.57
CA TRP A 120 3.49 -4.11 -9.17
C TRP A 120 4.60 -5.01 -9.71
N VAL A 121 5.82 -4.48 -9.69
CA VAL A 121 7.04 -5.27 -9.87
C VAL A 121 7.84 -5.19 -8.58
N ASN A 122 8.24 -6.32 -8.03
CA ASN A 122 9.06 -6.34 -6.83
C ASN A 122 10.56 -6.09 -7.16
N ASP A 123 11.35 -5.88 -6.13
CA ASP A 123 12.80 -5.64 -6.22
C ASP A 123 13.59 -6.76 -6.92
N ARG A 124 13.01 -7.96 -7.04
CA ARG A 124 13.62 -9.13 -7.72
C ARG A 124 13.19 -9.29 -9.18
N GLY A 125 12.49 -8.31 -9.74
CA GLY A 125 12.02 -8.35 -11.13
C GLY A 125 10.91 -9.37 -11.38
N ILE A 126 10.02 -9.55 -10.41
CA ILE A 126 8.80 -10.32 -10.58
C ILE A 126 7.61 -9.37 -10.64
N ALA A 127 6.92 -9.34 -11.77
CA ALA A 127 5.68 -8.62 -11.97
C ALA A 127 4.50 -9.44 -11.43
N PHE A 128 3.60 -8.78 -10.74
CA PHE A 128 2.40 -9.37 -10.14
C PHE A 128 1.15 -8.71 -10.69
N CYS A 129 0.11 -9.51 -10.87
CA CYS A 129 -1.27 -9.10 -11.02
C CYS A 129 -2.10 -9.82 -9.94
N VAL A 130 -2.81 -9.07 -9.13
CA VAL A 130 -3.59 -9.58 -8.01
C VAL A 130 -5.02 -9.04 -8.10
N ASP A 131 -6.00 -9.88 -7.91
CA ASP A 131 -7.40 -9.47 -7.77
C ASP A 131 -7.55 -8.61 -6.53
N ALA A 132 -8.01 -7.37 -6.70
CA ALA A 132 -8.08 -6.40 -5.61
C ALA A 132 -9.13 -6.74 -4.56
N LYS A 133 -10.21 -7.45 -4.95
CA LYS A 133 -11.30 -7.82 -4.05
C LYS A 133 -10.92 -8.95 -3.09
N THR A 134 -10.09 -9.90 -3.57
CA THR A 134 -9.79 -11.13 -2.83
C THR A 134 -8.33 -11.25 -2.40
N GLY A 135 -7.45 -10.43 -2.97
CA GLY A 135 -6.00 -10.53 -2.77
C GLY A 135 -5.36 -11.76 -3.40
N VAL A 136 -6.12 -12.53 -4.22
CA VAL A 136 -5.62 -13.73 -4.90
C VAL A 136 -4.74 -13.33 -6.07
N GLU A 137 -3.60 -13.99 -6.20
CA GLU A 137 -2.71 -13.82 -7.34
C GLU A 137 -3.36 -14.37 -8.60
N VAL A 138 -3.56 -13.50 -9.59
CA VAL A 138 -4.09 -13.85 -10.92
C VAL A 138 -2.96 -14.36 -11.81
N THR A 139 -1.85 -13.65 -11.79
CA THR A 139 -0.64 -14.08 -12.50
C THR A 139 0.59 -13.40 -11.91
N ARG A 140 1.73 -14.05 -12.11
CA ARG A 140 3.06 -13.46 -11.88
C ARG A 140 4.00 -13.87 -13.00
N LYS A 141 4.92 -12.96 -13.34
CA LYS A 141 5.90 -13.20 -14.39
C LYS A 141 7.25 -12.63 -13.99
N ARG A 142 8.31 -13.42 -14.16
CA ARG A 142 9.67 -12.90 -14.05
C ARG A 142 10.01 -12.12 -15.32
N ILE A 143 10.28 -10.82 -15.14
CA ILE A 143 10.73 -9.94 -16.24
C ILE A 143 12.23 -9.62 -16.13
N GLY A 144 12.88 -10.03 -15.04
CA GLY A 144 14.28 -9.75 -14.76
C GLY A 144 14.52 -8.31 -14.29
N GLY A 145 15.79 -7.97 -14.00
CA GLY A 145 16.16 -6.66 -13.51
C GLY A 145 15.88 -6.43 -12.02
N GLN A 146 16.18 -5.21 -11.55
CA GLN A 146 15.87 -4.73 -10.21
C GLN A 146 14.99 -3.49 -10.31
N PHE A 147 13.90 -3.46 -9.57
CA PHE A 147 12.92 -2.37 -9.63
C PHE A 147 12.73 -1.74 -8.26
N TYR A 148 13.00 -0.44 -8.18
CA TYR A 148 12.75 0.40 -7.00
C TYR A 148 11.78 1.54 -7.31
N SER A 149 11.53 1.81 -8.60
CA SER A 149 10.48 2.74 -9.03
C SER A 149 9.11 2.07 -9.03
N SER A 150 8.08 2.84 -8.75
CA SER A 150 6.69 2.42 -8.93
C SER A 150 6.35 2.34 -10.41
N MET A 151 5.40 1.47 -10.75
CA MET A 151 4.90 1.36 -12.12
C MET A 151 4.02 2.56 -12.49
N LEU A 152 3.94 2.83 -13.78
CA LEU A 152 3.04 3.82 -14.36
C LEU A 152 1.99 3.13 -15.25
N LEU A 153 0.75 3.58 -15.17
CA LEU A 153 -0.30 3.20 -16.11
C LEU A 153 -0.40 4.27 -17.20
N LEU A 154 -0.11 3.90 -18.44
CA LEU A 154 -0.16 4.79 -19.61
C LEU A 154 -1.32 4.39 -20.53
N GLY A 155 -2.08 5.40 -20.97
CA GLY A 155 -3.17 5.22 -21.95
C GLY A 155 -4.25 4.22 -21.49
N GLY A 156 -4.36 3.94 -20.18
CA GLY A 156 -5.38 3.06 -19.60
C GLY A 156 -5.22 1.55 -19.89
N ASN A 157 -4.15 1.13 -20.55
CA ASN A 157 -3.93 -0.28 -20.91
C ASN A 157 -2.47 -0.75 -20.95
N ARG A 158 -1.52 0.12 -20.62
CA ARG A 158 -0.09 -0.21 -20.61
C ARG A 158 0.52 0.09 -19.26
N LEU A 159 1.18 -0.89 -18.68
CA LEU A 159 1.96 -0.74 -17.47
C LEU A 159 3.44 -0.62 -17.84
N VAL A 160 4.09 0.42 -17.34
CA VAL A 160 5.51 0.68 -17.57
C VAL A 160 6.24 0.59 -16.23
N ALA A 161 7.26 -0.23 -16.17
CA ALA A 161 8.18 -0.34 -15.05
C ALA A 161 9.58 0.11 -15.48
N VAL A 162 10.24 0.90 -14.64
CA VAL A 162 11.60 1.36 -14.89
C VAL A 162 12.56 0.57 -14.01
N SER A 163 13.43 -0.20 -14.63
CA SER A 163 14.44 -0.95 -13.89
C SER A 163 15.63 -0.06 -13.50
N ARG A 164 16.28 -0.41 -12.40
CA ARG A 164 17.39 0.36 -11.85
C ARG A 164 18.58 0.47 -12.81
N PHE A 165 18.81 -0.54 -13.64
CA PHE A 165 19.97 -0.65 -14.52
C PHE A 165 19.65 -0.94 -15.99
N GLY A 166 18.40 -1.25 -16.33
CA GLY A 166 17.99 -1.73 -17.65
C GLY A 166 16.96 -0.85 -18.39
N GLY A 167 16.66 0.33 -17.88
CA GLY A 167 15.69 1.24 -18.50
C GLY A 167 14.21 0.81 -18.30
N ALA A 168 13.33 1.36 -19.13
CA ALA A 168 11.90 1.10 -19.08
C ALA A 168 11.53 -0.24 -19.76
N GLN A 169 10.58 -0.96 -19.19
CA GLN A 169 10.00 -2.21 -19.70
C GLN A 169 8.46 -2.15 -19.62
#